data_a92f94df95cdf0481d44f39ec888b06c
#
_entry.id   a92f94df95cdf0481d44f39ec888b06c
#
_cell.length_a   1.000
_cell.length_b   1.000
_cell.length_c   1.000
_cell.angle_alpha   90.00
_cell.angle_beta   90.00
_cell.angle_gamma   90.00
#
_symmetry.space_group_name_H-M   'P 1'
#
loop_
_entity.id
_entity.type
_entity.pdbx_description
1 polymer ?
#
loop_
_entity_poly.entity_id
_entity_poly.type
_entity_poly.pdbx_seq_one_letter_code
_entity_poly.pdbx_strand_id
1 'polypeptide(L)'
;MTPQYRAAILGALLPCLSATMAAADGLTVLPVTIQMAPGQMAASLTVKNEADAATSLQVRAFAWSQSAQGEERLEPTAELMASPPICTIAAGVSQVVRLVLRRPPQGREASYRILLDQIPPPAAPGTVRIALRLSIPIFAEPNVRAAPHLQWRMETGGGQAELVAANDGNRHEKVLDISLLAVGRSLPVEAGTSPYILPGAARRWRISGPNPALVPGTTLRLTARADAGEIDQSVSVVAGP
;
A
#
# COMPACT_ATOMS: atom_id res chain seq x y z
N MET A 1 -38.29 75.21 20.83
CA MET A 1 -38.72 74.17 19.93
C MET A 1 -37.49 73.29 19.59
N THR A 2 -37.30 72.19 20.28
CA THR A 2 -36.20 71.27 20.08
C THR A 2 -36.75 69.89 19.59
N PRO A 3 -36.32 69.34 18.45
CA PRO A 3 -36.77 68.04 18.03
C PRO A 3 -35.87 66.95 18.66
N GLN A 4 -36.54 66.02 19.32
CA GLN A 4 -35.90 64.78 19.88
C GLN A 4 -35.72 63.77 18.79
N TYR A 5 -34.48 63.36 18.52
CA TYR A 5 -34.15 62.17 17.65
C TYR A 5 -34.25 60.90 18.48
N ARG A 6 -35.20 60.01 18.13
CA ARG A 6 -35.29 58.66 18.63
C ARG A 6 -34.37 57.77 17.80
N ALA A 7 -33.29 57.33 18.41
CA ALA A 7 -32.43 56.33 17.82
C ALA A 7 -33.07 54.90 17.91
N ALA A 8 -33.42 54.32 16.80
CA ALA A 8 -33.82 52.90 16.71
C ALA A 8 -32.59 52.01 16.62
N ILE A 9 -32.36 51.22 17.67
CA ILE A 9 -31.30 50.17 17.67
C ILE A 9 -31.85 48.94 16.95
N LEU A 10 -31.35 48.71 15.73
CA LEU A 10 -31.65 47.52 14.94
C LEU A 10 -30.71 46.38 15.39
N GLY A 11 -31.18 45.49 16.25
CA GLY A 11 -30.45 44.30 16.69
C GLY A 11 -30.29 43.29 15.54
N ALA A 12 -29.10 43.14 15.02
CA ALA A 12 -28.77 42.10 14.05
C ALA A 12 -28.68 40.74 14.75
N LEU A 13 -29.69 39.88 14.54
CA LEU A 13 -29.60 38.44 14.88
C LEU A 13 -28.63 37.79 13.91
N LEU A 14 -27.41 37.44 14.36
CA LEU A 14 -26.53 36.52 13.64
C LEU A 14 -27.07 35.07 13.80
N PRO A 15 -27.42 34.38 12.73
CA PRO A 15 -27.69 32.95 12.83
C PRO A 15 -26.36 32.21 13.09
N CYS A 16 -26.23 31.55 14.24
CA CYS A 16 -25.19 30.59 14.50
C CYS A 16 -25.35 29.44 13.50
N LEU A 17 -24.53 29.41 12.43
CA LEU A 17 -24.36 28.22 11.62
C LEU A 17 -23.69 27.16 12.50
N SER A 18 -24.48 26.20 12.97
CA SER A 18 -23.96 24.98 13.58
C SER A 18 -23.26 24.18 12.47
N ALA A 19 -21.93 24.27 12.38
CA ALA A 19 -21.13 23.38 11.56
C ALA A 19 -21.29 21.96 12.13
N THR A 20 -22.08 21.12 11.48
CA THR A 20 -22.09 19.69 11.74
C THR A 20 -20.70 19.18 11.39
N MET A 21 -19.91 18.78 12.39
CA MET A 21 -18.68 18.05 12.15
C MET A 21 -19.04 16.76 11.42
N ALA A 22 -18.57 16.63 10.17
CA ALA A 22 -18.62 15.37 9.46
C ALA A 22 -17.70 14.40 10.22
N ALA A 23 -18.27 13.46 10.95
CA ALA A 23 -17.51 12.35 11.51
C ALA A 23 -16.99 11.53 10.34
N ALA A 24 -15.66 11.41 10.21
CA ALA A 24 -15.06 10.52 9.24
C ALA A 24 -15.26 9.09 9.73
N ASP A 25 -16.02 8.28 9.00
CA ASP A 25 -16.12 6.84 9.22
C ASP A 25 -14.71 6.25 9.02
N GLY A 26 -13.97 6.04 10.10
CA GLY A 26 -12.58 5.61 10.08
C GLY A 26 -12.38 4.23 10.68
N LEU A 27 -11.55 3.42 10.01
CA LEU A 27 -10.97 2.20 10.58
C LEU A 27 -9.47 2.41 10.74
N THR A 28 -8.97 2.20 11.96
CA THR A 28 -7.53 2.16 12.23
C THR A 28 -7.09 0.71 12.30
N VAL A 29 -6.01 0.36 11.58
CA VAL A 29 -5.44 -0.99 11.60
C VAL A 29 -3.98 -0.92 12.00
N LEU A 30 -3.57 -1.71 12.97
CA LEU A 30 -2.20 -1.80 13.46
C LEU A 30 -1.82 -3.27 13.73
N PRO A 31 -0.63 -3.69 13.27
CA PRO A 31 0.27 -2.99 12.37
C PRO A 31 -0.25 -2.99 10.92
N VAL A 32 0.26 -2.09 10.09
CA VAL A 32 -0.09 -2.00 8.64
C VAL A 32 0.75 -2.94 7.76
N THR A 33 1.72 -3.61 8.34
CA THR A 33 2.56 -4.66 7.72
C THR A 33 2.94 -5.65 8.82
N ILE A 34 2.87 -6.94 8.55
CA ILE A 34 3.26 -7.99 9.50
C ILE A 34 4.43 -8.76 8.91
N GLN A 35 5.51 -8.84 9.68
CA GLN A 35 6.65 -9.71 9.40
C GLN A 35 6.67 -10.81 10.48
N MET A 36 6.58 -12.05 10.05
CA MET A 36 6.68 -13.22 10.90
C MET A 36 8.11 -13.74 10.82
N ALA A 37 8.80 -13.75 11.96
CA ALA A 37 10.17 -14.23 12.07
C ALA A 37 10.29 -15.74 11.73
N PRO A 38 11.49 -16.24 11.44
CA PRO A 38 11.71 -17.67 11.23
C PRO A 38 11.13 -18.53 12.36
N GLY A 39 10.28 -19.50 12.00
CA GLY A 39 9.58 -20.37 12.97
C GLY A 39 8.38 -19.75 13.66
N GLN A 40 8.11 -18.47 13.48
CA GLN A 40 6.90 -17.85 14.00
C GLN A 40 5.68 -18.30 13.20
N MET A 41 4.72 -18.94 13.85
CA MET A 41 3.51 -19.50 13.22
C MET A 41 2.25 -18.70 13.50
N ALA A 42 2.33 -17.67 14.35
CA ALA A 42 1.17 -16.85 14.70
C ALA A 42 1.54 -15.38 14.81
N ALA A 43 0.60 -14.53 14.40
CA ALA A 43 0.67 -13.09 14.54
C ALA A 43 -0.74 -12.53 14.79
N SER A 44 -0.85 -11.24 15.01
CA SER A 44 -2.15 -10.58 15.11
C SER A 44 -2.08 -9.16 14.55
N LEU A 45 -3.23 -8.66 14.15
CA LEU A 45 -3.47 -7.23 13.91
C LEU A 45 -4.69 -6.79 14.72
N THR A 46 -4.72 -5.52 15.05
CA THR A 46 -5.85 -4.88 15.74
C THR A 46 -6.54 -3.94 14.79
N VAL A 47 -7.85 -4.06 14.71
CA VAL A 47 -8.72 -3.14 13.96
C VAL A 47 -9.54 -2.36 14.97
N LYS A 48 -9.46 -1.04 14.96
CA LYS A 48 -10.26 -0.14 15.79
C LYS A 48 -11.29 0.57 14.92
N ASN A 49 -12.51 0.59 15.36
CA ASN A 49 -13.57 1.36 14.74
C ASN A 49 -13.57 2.77 15.36
N GLU A 50 -13.15 3.78 14.60
CA GLU A 50 -13.14 5.19 15.03
C GLU A 50 -14.46 5.90 14.71
N ALA A 51 -15.40 5.23 14.04
CA ALA A 51 -16.70 5.79 13.71
C ALA A 51 -17.65 5.79 14.91
N ASP A 52 -18.72 6.59 14.82
CA ASP A 52 -19.76 6.70 15.86
C ASP A 52 -20.80 5.56 15.79
N ALA A 53 -20.72 4.70 14.80
CA ALA A 53 -21.61 3.56 14.60
C ALA A 53 -20.85 2.23 14.51
N ALA A 54 -21.53 1.13 14.79
CA ALA A 54 -20.95 -0.20 14.64
C ALA A 54 -20.63 -0.50 13.17
N THR A 55 -19.48 -1.11 12.91
CA THR A 55 -18.98 -1.50 11.58
C THR A 55 -18.77 -3.00 11.51
N SER A 56 -19.29 -3.63 10.46
CA SER A 56 -19.07 -5.05 10.17
C SER A 56 -17.96 -5.23 9.15
N LEU A 57 -17.07 -6.19 9.41
CA LEU A 57 -15.92 -6.50 8.57
C LEU A 57 -15.90 -7.97 8.20
N GLN A 58 -15.53 -8.27 6.96
CA GLN A 58 -15.10 -9.58 6.50
C GLN A 58 -13.57 -9.60 6.43
N VAL A 59 -12.95 -10.63 6.99
CA VAL A 59 -11.50 -10.83 6.99
C VAL A 59 -11.16 -12.03 6.13
N ARG A 60 -10.32 -11.83 5.11
CA ARG A 60 -9.94 -12.89 4.17
C ARG A 60 -8.44 -12.92 3.95
N ALA A 61 -7.87 -14.12 3.91
CA ALA A 61 -6.46 -14.35 3.62
C ALA A 61 -6.26 -14.78 2.16
N PHE A 62 -5.23 -14.25 1.53
CA PHE A 62 -4.82 -14.58 0.17
C PHE A 62 -3.32 -14.83 0.13
N ALA A 63 -2.89 -15.84 -0.64
CA ALA A 63 -1.53 -15.94 -1.10
C ALA A 63 -1.25 -14.81 -2.09
N TRP A 64 -0.12 -14.14 -1.93
CA TRP A 64 0.26 -13.02 -2.76
C TRP A 64 1.52 -13.35 -3.54
N SER A 65 1.45 -13.20 -4.85
CA SER A 65 2.57 -13.37 -5.75
C SER A 65 2.66 -12.22 -6.75
N GLN A 66 3.81 -12.08 -7.36
CA GLN A 66 4.07 -11.15 -8.45
C GLN A 66 4.73 -11.93 -9.60
N SER A 67 4.35 -11.60 -10.83
CA SER A 67 4.98 -12.19 -12.02
C SER A 67 6.32 -11.52 -12.34
N ALA A 68 7.08 -12.11 -13.26
CA ALA A 68 8.28 -11.50 -13.83
C ALA A 68 7.98 -10.19 -14.61
N GLN A 69 6.72 -9.96 -14.97
CA GLN A 69 6.23 -8.71 -15.60
C GLN A 69 5.79 -7.67 -14.56
N GLY A 70 5.79 -8.01 -13.25
CA GLY A 70 5.39 -7.13 -12.17
C GLY A 70 3.89 -7.13 -11.85
N GLU A 71 3.13 -8.05 -12.43
CA GLU A 71 1.70 -8.17 -12.16
C GLU A 71 1.46 -8.83 -10.80
N GLU A 72 0.61 -8.20 -9.99
CA GLU A 72 0.22 -8.75 -8.69
C GLU A 72 -0.94 -9.75 -8.84
N ARG A 73 -0.85 -10.88 -8.13
CA ARG A 73 -1.89 -11.90 -8.08
C ARG A 73 -2.20 -12.26 -6.64
N LEU A 74 -3.50 -12.30 -6.33
CA LEU A 74 -4.03 -12.75 -5.06
C LEU A 74 -4.88 -14.01 -5.27
N GLU A 75 -4.49 -15.10 -4.64
CA GLU A 75 -5.20 -16.36 -4.72
C GLU A 75 -5.71 -16.76 -3.33
N PRO A 76 -6.98 -17.22 -3.20
CA PRO A 76 -7.47 -17.71 -1.93
C PRO A 76 -6.54 -18.80 -1.37
N THR A 77 -6.23 -18.73 -0.07
CA THR A 77 -5.31 -19.68 0.54
C THR A 77 -5.83 -20.25 1.84
N ALA A 78 -5.48 -21.51 2.11
CA ALA A 78 -5.66 -22.13 3.41
C ALA A 78 -4.36 -22.17 4.22
N GLU A 79 -3.23 -21.71 3.67
CA GLU A 79 -1.92 -21.72 4.34
C GLU A 79 -1.83 -20.68 5.47
N LEU A 80 -2.52 -19.54 5.31
CA LEU A 80 -2.68 -18.52 6.33
C LEU A 80 -4.15 -18.43 6.72
N MET A 81 -4.48 -18.67 7.98
CA MET A 81 -5.83 -18.53 8.52
C MET A 81 -5.96 -17.25 9.31
N ALA A 82 -7.08 -16.55 9.14
CA ALA A 82 -7.43 -15.35 9.89
C ALA A 82 -8.71 -15.60 10.72
N SER A 83 -8.74 -15.16 11.97
CA SER A 83 -9.87 -15.34 12.87
C SER A 83 -10.08 -14.09 13.74
N PRO A 84 -11.33 -13.60 13.86
CA PRO A 84 -12.56 -14.11 13.25
C PRO A 84 -12.65 -13.77 11.76
N PRO A 85 -13.32 -14.60 10.92
CA PRO A 85 -13.50 -14.31 9.49
C PRO A 85 -14.54 -13.21 9.21
N ILE A 86 -15.47 -13.00 10.15
CA ILE A 86 -16.45 -11.90 10.14
C ILE A 86 -16.59 -11.41 11.57
N CYS A 87 -16.64 -10.09 11.74
CA CYS A 87 -16.88 -9.46 13.03
C CYS A 87 -17.65 -8.15 12.88
N THR A 88 -18.37 -7.78 13.91
CA THR A 88 -18.97 -6.46 14.08
C THR A 88 -18.29 -5.75 15.22
N ILE A 89 -17.72 -4.58 14.96
CA ILE A 89 -16.96 -3.78 15.92
C ILE A 89 -17.81 -2.57 16.29
N ALA A 90 -18.18 -2.45 17.58
CA ALA A 90 -18.94 -1.30 18.07
C ALA A 90 -18.12 0.00 17.94
N ALA A 91 -18.81 1.15 18.01
CA ALA A 91 -18.18 2.48 17.98
C ALA A 91 -17.08 2.59 19.04
N GLY A 92 -15.89 3.07 18.64
CA GLY A 92 -14.73 3.24 19.52
C GLY A 92 -14.04 1.96 19.99
N VAL A 93 -14.56 0.77 19.65
CA VAL A 93 -14.05 -0.53 20.12
C VAL A 93 -12.98 -1.09 19.18
N SER A 94 -12.08 -1.90 19.73
CA SER A 94 -11.03 -2.61 18.97
C SER A 94 -11.32 -4.11 18.91
N GLN A 95 -11.03 -4.71 17.75
CA GLN A 95 -11.09 -6.15 17.50
C GLN A 95 -9.69 -6.65 17.13
N VAL A 96 -9.24 -7.69 17.82
CA VAL A 96 -8.02 -8.41 17.45
C VAL A 96 -8.34 -9.48 16.42
N VAL A 97 -7.62 -9.48 15.31
CA VAL A 97 -7.64 -10.53 14.30
C VAL A 97 -6.36 -11.35 14.45
N ARG A 98 -6.51 -12.64 14.75
CA ARG A 98 -5.41 -13.59 14.88
C ARG A 98 -5.12 -14.23 13.53
N LEU A 99 -3.82 -14.37 13.23
CA LEU A 99 -3.30 -14.97 12.03
C LEU A 99 -2.49 -16.20 12.40
N VAL A 100 -2.72 -17.33 11.73
CA VAL A 100 -2.00 -18.57 11.99
C VAL A 100 -1.57 -19.20 10.67
N LEU A 101 -0.25 -19.43 10.53
CA LEU A 101 0.31 -20.22 9.43
C LEU A 101 0.12 -21.71 9.70
N ARG A 102 -0.23 -22.47 8.67
CA ARG A 102 -0.33 -23.93 8.77
C ARG A 102 1.03 -24.62 8.75
N ARG A 103 1.97 -24.06 8.00
CA ARG A 103 3.34 -24.59 7.82
C ARG A 103 4.32 -23.45 7.71
N PRO A 104 5.54 -23.60 8.24
CA PRO A 104 6.59 -22.61 8.03
C PRO A 104 7.04 -22.61 6.57
N PRO A 105 7.37 -21.44 5.99
CA PRO A 105 7.93 -21.36 4.66
C PRO A 105 9.28 -22.08 4.57
N GLN A 106 9.55 -22.66 3.39
CA GLN A 106 10.81 -23.36 3.14
C GLN A 106 11.57 -22.69 2.01
N GLY A 107 12.86 -22.39 2.25
CA GLY A 107 13.78 -21.88 1.24
C GLY A 107 13.62 -20.41 0.87
N ARG A 108 12.39 -19.93 0.76
CA ARG A 108 12.06 -18.54 0.48
C ARG A 108 10.93 -18.05 1.35
N GLU A 109 10.83 -16.74 1.52
CA GLU A 109 9.72 -16.06 2.17
C GLU A 109 8.39 -16.36 1.48
N ALA A 110 7.33 -16.58 2.27
CA ALA A 110 5.97 -16.65 1.78
C ALA A 110 5.26 -15.32 2.03
N SER A 111 4.58 -14.83 1.01
CA SER A 111 3.90 -13.54 1.03
C SER A 111 2.39 -13.73 0.95
N TYR A 112 1.66 -12.98 1.79
CA TYR A 112 0.22 -13.04 1.86
C TYR A 112 -0.37 -11.63 1.94
N ARG A 113 -1.68 -11.52 1.68
CA ARG A 113 -2.49 -10.33 1.94
C ARG A 113 -3.67 -10.69 2.82
N ILE A 114 -3.89 -9.91 3.86
CA ILE A 114 -5.18 -9.91 4.56
C ILE A 114 -6.01 -8.78 3.97
N LEU A 115 -7.18 -9.13 3.44
CA LEU A 115 -8.18 -8.16 3.03
C LEU A 115 -9.20 -8.01 4.16
N LEU A 116 -9.38 -6.75 4.59
CA LEU A 116 -10.42 -6.33 5.51
C LEU A 116 -11.46 -5.58 4.68
N ASP A 117 -12.58 -6.24 4.42
CA ASP A 117 -13.67 -5.68 3.62
C ASP A 117 -14.78 -5.19 4.56
N GLN A 118 -15.06 -3.90 4.52
CA GLN A 118 -16.21 -3.34 5.23
C GLN A 118 -17.51 -3.83 4.57
N ILE A 119 -18.43 -4.34 5.39
CA ILE A 119 -19.76 -4.74 4.97
C ILE A 119 -20.72 -3.59 5.30
N PRO A 120 -21.09 -2.75 4.32
CA PRO A 120 -21.96 -1.61 4.60
C PRO A 120 -23.39 -2.10 4.89
N PRO A 121 -24.12 -1.44 5.79
CA PRO A 121 -25.55 -1.69 5.93
C PRO A 121 -26.29 -1.30 4.64
N PRO A 122 -27.53 -1.77 4.43
CA PRO A 122 -28.34 -1.38 3.27
C PRO A 122 -28.40 0.15 3.11
N ALA A 123 -28.26 0.64 1.87
CA ALA A 123 -28.35 2.07 1.58
C ALA A 123 -29.82 2.51 1.56
N ALA A 124 -30.10 3.69 2.10
CA ALA A 124 -31.40 4.33 1.91
C ALA A 124 -31.55 4.80 0.44
N PRO A 125 -32.76 4.86 -0.12
CA PRO A 125 -32.97 5.38 -1.48
C PRO A 125 -32.33 6.77 -1.65
N GLY A 126 -31.60 6.97 -2.75
CA GLY A 126 -30.94 8.24 -3.08
C GLY A 126 -29.62 8.49 -2.33
N THR A 127 -29.09 7.55 -1.53
CA THR A 127 -27.80 7.69 -0.87
C THR A 127 -26.72 6.83 -1.54
N VAL A 128 -25.49 7.38 -1.63
CA VAL A 128 -24.29 6.62 -2.04
C VAL A 128 -23.53 6.23 -0.79
N ARG A 129 -23.14 4.95 -0.66
CA ARG A 129 -22.27 4.47 0.41
C ARG A 129 -20.95 4.00 -0.16
N ILE A 130 -19.87 4.39 0.51
CA ILE A 130 -18.52 3.96 0.18
C ILE A 130 -18.14 2.86 1.17
N ALA A 131 -17.78 1.68 0.68
CA ALA A 131 -17.23 0.59 1.49
C ALA A 131 -15.71 0.59 1.35
N LEU A 132 -15.02 0.45 2.48
CA LEU A 132 -13.55 0.40 2.51
C LEU A 132 -13.07 -1.05 2.33
N ARG A 133 -12.00 -1.20 1.56
CA ARG A 133 -11.18 -2.40 1.53
C ARG A 133 -9.76 -2.04 1.90
N LEU A 134 -9.26 -2.61 3.00
CA LEU A 134 -7.87 -2.48 3.43
C LEU A 134 -7.13 -3.76 3.08
N SER A 135 -5.90 -3.61 2.55
CA SER A 135 -5.05 -4.74 2.15
C SER A 135 -3.74 -4.68 2.94
N ILE A 136 -3.56 -5.61 3.86
CA ILE A 136 -2.43 -5.66 4.79
C ILE A 136 -1.45 -6.74 4.32
N PRO A 137 -0.20 -6.40 3.97
CA PRO A 137 0.81 -7.37 3.61
C PRO A 137 1.31 -8.15 4.83
N ILE A 138 1.47 -9.46 4.63
CA ILE A 138 2.03 -10.39 5.60
C ILE A 138 3.20 -11.10 4.94
N PHE A 139 4.34 -11.08 5.58
CA PHE A 139 5.54 -11.76 5.13
C PHE A 139 5.97 -12.78 6.18
N ALA A 140 6.15 -14.03 5.79
CA ALA A 140 6.62 -15.07 6.66
C ALA A 140 8.01 -15.53 6.22
N GLU A 141 9.01 -15.32 7.07
CA GLU A 141 10.40 -15.67 6.77
C GLU A 141 10.64 -17.17 6.87
N PRO A 142 11.46 -17.75 5.98
CA PRO A 142 11.86 -19.15 6.06
C PRO A 142 12.85 -19.36 7.22
N ASN A 143 13.04 -20.61 7.63
CA ASN A 143 14.02 -20.98 8.67
C ASN A 143 15.48 -20.88 8.20
N VAL A 144 15.72 -20.52 6.95
CA VAL A 144 17.06 -20.28 6.39
C VAL A 144 17.30 -18.79 6.28
N ARG A 145 18.59 -18.38 6.24
CA ARG A 145 18.92 -16.97 6.04
C ARG A 145 18.29 -16.45 4.74
N ALA A 146 17.49 -15.41 4.85
CA ALA A 146 16.79 -14.79 3.73
C ALA A 146 17.26 -13.33 3.55
N ALA A 147 17.50 -12.96 2.29
CA ALA A 147 17.85 -11.60 1.91
C ALA A 147 17.28 -11.27 0.53
N PRO A 148 16.92 -10.02 0.26
CA PRO A 148 16.61 -9.57 -1.08
C PRO A 148 17.90 -9.48 -1.91
N HIS A 149 17.79 -9.64 -3.23
CA HIS A 149 18.87 -9.37 -4.18
C HIS A 149 18.28 -8.75 -5.43
N LEU A 150 18.43 -7.42 -5.59
CA LEU A 150 17.82 -6.67 -6.67
C LEU A 150 18.78 -6.49 -7.84
N GLN A 151 18.33 -6.89 -9.03
CA GLN A 151 18.97 -6.64 -10.31
C GLN A 151 18.23 -5.51 -11.02
N TRP A 152 18.93 -4.42 -11.30
CA TRP A 152 18.33 -3.23 -11.90
C TRP A 152 18.77 -3.06 -13.35
N ARG A 153 17.83 -2.67 -14.22
CA ARG A 153 18.10 -2.28 -15.61
C ARG A 153 17.06 -1.29 -16.11
N MET A 154 17.43 -0.50 -17.09
CA MET A 154 16.52 0.36 -17.84
C MET A 154 16.23 -0.32 -19.17
N GLU A 155 14.98 -0.65 -19.44
CA GLU A 155 14.51 -1.22 -20.70
C GLU A 155 13.92 -0.12 -21.58
N THR A 156 14.30 -0.09 -22.88
CA THR A 156 13.75 0.85 -23.87
C THR A 156 13.27 0.08 -25.10
N GLY A 157 12.03 0.34 -25.54
CA GLY A 157 11.44 -0.31 -26.70
C GLY A 157 10.08 0.31 -27.04
N GLY A 158 9.69 0.31 -28.32
CA GLY A 158 8.39 0.82 -28.75
C GLY A 158 8.08 2.29 -28.40
N GLY A 159 9.12 3.13 -28.20
CA GLY A 159 8.95 4.52 -27.77
C GLY A 159 8.69 4.68 -26.27
N GLN A 160 8.76 3.60 -25.50
CA GLN A 160 8.60 3.58 -24.04
C GLN A 160 9.93 3.25 -23.35
N ALA A 161 10.06 3.69 -22.11
CA ALA A 161 11.17 3.35 -21.25
C ALA A 161 10.65 2.91 -19.87
N GLU A 162 11.22 1.82 -19.35
CA GLU A 162 10.84 1.27 -18.06
C GLU A 162 12.09 0.97 -17.23
N LEU A 163 12.11 1.45 -15.98
CA LEU A 163 13.03 0.95 -14.99
C LEU A 163 12.52 -0.39 -14.48
N VAL A 164 13.37 -1.41 -14.51
CA VAL A 164 13.03 -2.75 -14.06
C VAL A 164 13.93 -3.14 -12.90
N ALA A 165 13.32 -3.63 -11.81
CA ALA A 165 14.02 -4.30 -10.72
C ALA A 165 13.52 -5.74 -10.62
N ALA A 166 14.41 -6.71 -10.76
CA ALA A 166 14.13 -8.13 -10.54
C ALA A 166 14.75 -8.55 -9.21
N ASN A 167 14.01 -9.28 -8.38
CA ASN A 167 14.48 -9.80 -7.11
C ASN A 167 14.74 -11.30 -7.24
N ASP A 168 15.98 -11.70 -7.42
CA ASP A 168 16.42 -13.10 -7.46
C ASP A 168 16.86 -13.63 -6.08
N GLY A 169 16.68 -12.80 -5.02
CA GLY A 169 16.82 -13.21 -3.64
C GLY A 169 15.66 -14.09 -3.14
N ASN A 170 15.69 -14.42 -1.88
CA ASN A 170 14.67 -15.24 -1.21
C ASN A 170 13.82 -14.50 -0.16
N ARG A 171 13.95 -13.18 -0.08
CA ARG A 171 13.14 -12.27 0.72
C ARG A 171 12.67 -11.10 -0.14
N HIS A 172 11.51 -10.53 0.18
CA HIS A 172 11.01 -9.31 -0.48
C HIS A 172 11.92 -8.11 -0.17
N GLU A 173 11.87 -7.12 -1.06
CA GLU A 173 12.41 -5.78 -0.79
C GLU A 173 11.29 -4.76 -0.95
N LYS A 174 11.31 -3.73 -0.13
CA LYS A 174 10.45 -2.56 -0.25
C LYS A 174 11.25 -1.40 -0.77
N VAL A 175 10.87 -0.85 -1.92
CA VAL A 175 11.59 0.24 -2.57
C VAL A 175 10.71 1.49 -2.64
N LEU A 176 11.24 2.60 -2.18
CA LEU A 176 10.59 3.91 -2.12
C LEU A 176 11.53 4.98 -2.71
N ASP A 177 10.98 6.14 -2.99
CA ASP A 177 11.72 7.38 -3.33
C ASP A 177 12.73 7.19 -4.48
N ILE A 178 12.29 6.48 -5.54
CA ILE A 178 13.12 6.22 -6.72
C ILE A 178 13.41 7.53 -7.45
N SER A 179 14.69 7.81 -7.69
CA SER A 179 15.17 8.91 -8.51
C SER A 179 16.17 8.41 -9.55
N LEU A 180 16.02 8.89 -10.77
CA LEU A 180 16.88 8.56 -11.91
C LEU A 180 17.49 9.83 -12.49
N LEU A 181 18.80 9.79 -12.74
CA LEU A 181 19.55 10.88 -13.38
C LEU A 181 20.21 10.38 -14.66
N ALA A 182 19.88 11.03 -15.79
CA ALA A 182 20.53 10.83 -17.08
C ALA A 182 21.23 12.12 -17.50
N VAL A 183 22.55 12.09 -17.69
CA VAL A 183 23.35 13.26 -18.14
C VAL A 183 23.00 14.51 -17.32
N GLY A 184 22.89 14.37 -15.99
CA GLY A 184 22.58 15.47 -15.07
C GLY A 184 21.12 15.94 -15.05
N ARG A 185 20.22 15.28 -15.76
CA ARG A 185 18.79 15.58 -15.78
C ARG A 185 17.99 14.50 -15.04
N SER A 186 17.05 14.91 -14.18
CA SER A 186 16.12 13.99 -13.53
C SER A 186 15.10 13.46 -14.55
N LEU A 187 14.86 12.15 -14.49
CA LEU A 187 13.83 11.49 -15.28
C LEU A 187 12.60 11.25 -14.39
N PRO A 188 11.38 11.61 -14.85
CA PRO A 188 10.18 11.41 -14.09
C PRO A 188 9.80 9.92 -14.08
N VAL A 189 9.85 9.30 -12.90
CA VAL A 189 9.45 7.91 -12.66
C VAL A 189 7.99 7.88 -12.21
N GLU A 190 7.13 7.15 -12.91
CA GLU A 190 5.73 7.03 -12.52
C GLU A 190 5.61 6.22 -11.22
N ALA A 191 4.79 6.74 -10.27
CA ALA A 191 4.52 6.05 -9.02
C ALA A 191 3.79 4.73 -9.29
N GLY A 192 4.28 3.65 -8.69
CA GLY A 192 3.61 2.36 -8.77
C GLY A 192 2.61 2.16 -7.62
N THR A 193 1.72 1.18 -7.77
CA THR A 193 0.66 0.87 -6.80
C THR A 193 1.14 0.17 -5.53
N SER A 194 2.30 -0.48 -5.57
CA SER A 194 2.89 -1.23 -4.44
C SER A 194 4.39 -1.00 -4.39
N PRO A 195 5.01 -0.82 -3.23
CA PRO A 195 6.45 -0.62 -3.11
C PRO A 195 7.25 -1.93 -3.05
N TYR A 196 6.59 -3.08 -2.98
CA TYR A 196 7.25 -4.36 -2.73
C TYR A 196 7.66 -5.08 -4.01
N ILE A 197 8.82 -5.76 -3.94
CA ILE A 197 9.33 -6.68 -4.97
C ILE A 197 9.54 -8.03 -4.30
N LEU A 198 8.64 -8.98 -4.58
CA LEU A 198 8.64 -10.29 -3.95
C LEU A 198 9.78 -11.18 -4.47
N PRO A 199 10.17 -12.24 -3.73
CA PRO A 199 11.18 -13.20 -4.18
C PRO A 199 10.81 -13.85 -5.53
N GLY A 200 11.74 -13.81 -6.50
CA GLY A 200 11.55 -14.35 -7.84
C GLY A 200 10.68 -13.50 -8.76
N ALA A 201 10.30 -12.30 -8.34
CA ALA A 201 9.48 -11.38 -9.10
C ALA A 201 10.26 -10.19 -9.65
N ALA A 202 9.64 -9.43 -10.54
CA ALA A 202 10.15 -8.15 -10.98
C ALA A 202 9.11 -7.05 -10.79
N ARG A 203 9.59 -5.81 -10.77
CA ARG A 203 8.76 -4.63 -10.77
C ARG A 203 9.21 -3.67 -11.86
N ARG A 204 8.24 -2.98 -12.47
CA ARG A 204 8.46 -2.06 -13.58
C ARG A 204 7.89 -0.68 -13.23
N TRP A 205 8.65 0.36 -13.53
CA TRP A 205 8.23 1.75 -13.42
C TRP A 205 8.40 2.42 -14.77
N ARG A 206 7.34 2.99 -15.28
CA ARG A 206 7.40 3.76 -16.52
C ARG A 206 8.12 5.08 -16.31
N ILE A 207 8.87 5.47 -17.33
CA ILE A 207 9.51 6.78 -17.40
C ILE A 207 8.67 7.65 -18.30
N SER A 208 8.12 8.73 -17.75
CA SER A 208 7.25 9.64 -18.51
C SER A 208 8.04 10.56 -19.42
N GLY A 209 7.48 10.82 -20.62
CA GLY A 209 7.97 11.78 -21.60
C GLY A 209 9.06 11.25 -22.52
N PRO A 210 9.39 12.03 -23.59
CA PRO A 210 10.44 11.68 -24.54
C PRO A 210 11.82 11.82 -23.88
N ASN A 211 12.61 10.75 -23.90
CA ASN A 211 13.94 10.72 -23.30
C ASN A 211 15.00 10.31 -24.32
N PRO A 212 15.51 11.26 -25.15
CA PRO A 212 16.52 10.98 -26.18
C PRO A 212 17.85 10.49 -25.59
N ALA A 213 18.08 10.69 -24.28
CA ALA A 213 19.28 10.19 -23.58
C ALA A 213 19.23 8.71 -23.21
N LEU A 214 18.08 8.05 -23.38
CA LEU A 214 17.89 6.63 -23.08
C LEU A 214 18.23 5.76 -24.29
N VAL A 215 19.50 5.71 -24.64
CA VAL A 215 20.01 4.88 -25.74
C VAL A 215 20.62 3.60 -25.17
N PRO A 216 20.34 2.40 -25.73
CA PRO A 216 20.99 1.17 -25.30
C PRO A 216 22.52 1.32 -25.25
N GLY A 217 23.14 0.82 -24.16
CA GLY A 217 24.57 0.97 -23.88
C GLY A 217 24.96 2.19 -23.05
N THR A 218 24.01 3.12 -22.79
CA THR A 218 24.26 4.21 -21.83
C THR A 218 23.98 3.79 -20.40
N THR A 219 24.44 4.60 -19.43
CA THR A 219 24.21 4.36 -18.01
C THR A 219 23.50 5.55 -17.36
N LEU A 220 22.69 5.26 -16.35
CA LEU A 220 21.98 6.22 -15.51
C LEU A 220 22.41 6.04 -14.06
N ARG A 221 22.30 7.10 -13.27
CA ARG A 221 22.41 6.97 -11.82
C ARG A 221 21.02 6.73 -11.23
N LEU A 222 20.88 5.66 -10.48
CA LEU A 222 19.70 5.31 -9.70
C LEU A 222 19.97 5.59 -8.24
N THR A 223 19.09 6.34 -7.60
CA THR A 223 18.99 6.40 -6.13
C THR A 223 17.61 6.01 -5.68
N ALA A 224 17.50 5.26 -4.58
CA ALA A 224 16.24 4.87 -3.99
C ALA A 224 16.45 4.54 -2.50
N ARG A 225 15.36 4.51 -1.75
CA ARG A 225 15.35 4.03 -0.37
C ARG A 225 14.75 2.63 -0.33
N ALA A 226 15.46 1.69 0.30
CA ALA A 226 14.98 0.33 0.51
C ALA A 226 15.01 -0.03 2.00
N ASP A 227 14.28 -1.06 2.41
CA ASP A 227 14.31 -1.53 3.80
C ASP A 227 15.71 -2.05 4.19
N ALA A 228 16.46 -2.60 3.23
CA ALA A 228 17.84 -3.02 3.43
C ALA A 228 18.86 -1.85 3.48
N GLY A 229 18.45 -0.62 3.18
CA GLY A 229 19.29 0.58 3.16
C GLY A 229 19.12 1.43 1.91
N GLU A 230 19.99 2.43 1.75
CA GLU A 230 19.96 3.27 0.55
C GLU A 230 20.56 2.55 -0.66
N ILE A 231 19.94 2.72 -1.81
CA ILE A 231 20.42 2.27 -3.11
C ILE A 231 21.00 3.48 -3.84
N ASP A 232 22.27 3.40 -4.22
CA ASP A 232 22.95 4.38 -5.08
C ASP A 232 23.87 3.62 -6.04
N GLN A 233 23.45 3.48 -7.28
CA GLN A 233 24.19 2.71 -8.26
C GLN A 233 23.94 3.17 -9.69
N SER A 234 24.80 2.72 -10.61
CA SER A 234 24.61 2.87 -12.04
C SER A 234 23.71 1.78 -12.58
N VAL A 235 22.82 2.17 -13.49
CA VAL A 235 21.87 1.27 -14.17
C VAL A 235 22.11 1.37 -15.68
N SER A 236 22.29 0.22 -16.33
CA SER A 236 22.49 0.17 -17.78
C SER A 236 21.16 0.24 -18.53
N VAL A 237 21.17 0.96 -19.64
CA VAL A 237 20.08 0.99 -20.63
C VAL A 237 20.26 -0.18 -21.59
N VAL A 238 19.22 -1.01 -21.71
CA VAL A 238 19.18 -2.15 -22.64
C VAL A 238 17.98 -2.04 -23.56
N ALA A 239 18.05 -2.68 -24.73
CA ALA A 239 16.89 -2.80 -25.58
C ALA A 239 15.85 -3.72 -24.87
N GLY A 240 14.62 -3.25 -24.75
CA GLY A 240 13.50 -4.05 -24.27
C GLY A 240 13.01 -5.04 -25.33
N PRO A 241 12.18 -6.01 -24.92
CA PRO A 241 11.58 -6.98 -25.83
C PRO A 241 10.62 -6.33 -26.84
#